data_fa5d718338986c1d19774c8f930434a0
#
_entry.id   fa5d718338986c1d19774c8f930434a0
#
_cell.length_a   1.000
_cell.length_b   1.000
_cell.length_c   1.000
_cell.angle_alpha   90.00
_cell.angle_beta   90.00
_cell.angle_gamma   90.00
#
_symmetry.space_group_name_H-M   'P 1'
#
loop_
_entity.id
_entity.type
_entity.pdbx_description
1 polymer ?
#
loop_
_entity_poly.entity_id
_entity_poly.type
_entity_poly.pdbx_seq_one_letter_code
_entity_poly.pdbx_strand_id
1 'polypeptide(L)'
;LKGLDIVSITGDLNIDITNIAYDSRKVKENTLFICIKGFNSDGHKYIESAIEKGAKAFLVQEDINIEGYTFIKVEDTRASMANVADNFYNNPSKELGVIGVTGTNGKTSITTFLSEILSSNNKKVGLVGTIKIFDGDKEVESSSTTPESIDLQKHFRTMIDNGCDYCAMEVSSHSLVLNRVDETEFKLGIFTNLTPEHLDFHKDLEDYRNAKEKLFYKTTTANIINIDDE
;
A
#
# COMPACT_ATOMS: atom_id res chain seq x y z
N LEU A 1 -8.56 -9.19 11.80
CA LEU A 1 -9.04 -7.92 12.43
C LEU A 1 -8.07 -7.38 13.48
N LYS A 2 -6.86 -7.94 13.55
CA LYS A 2 -5.83 -7.51 14.51
C LYS A 2 -5.38 -6.08 14.17
N GLY A 3 -5.40 -5.17 15.17
CA GLY A 3 -4.94 -3.80 15.01
C GLY A 3 -5.92 -2.83 14.31
N LEU A 4 -7.16 -3.25 14.05
CA LEU A 4 -8.20 -2.36 13.51
C LEU A 4 -8.93 -1.63 14.63
N ASP A 5 -9.13 -0.33 14.47
CA ASP A 5 -10.02 0.48 15.31
C ASP A 5 -11.47 0.30 14.83
N ILE A 6 -12.12 -0.75 15.37
CA ILE A 6 -13.47 -1.15 14.96
C ILE A 6 -14.50 -0.34 15.73
N VAL A 7 -15.41 0.31 15.01
CA VAL A 7 -16.56 1.05 15.58
C VAL A 7 -17.70 0.11 15.92
N SER A 8 -18.06 -0.77 15.01
CA SER A 8 -19.13 -1.77 15.22
C SER A 8 -18.97 -2.96 14.27
N ILE A 9 -19.60 -4.07 14.65
CA ILE A 9 -19.66 -5.28 13.83
C ILE A 9 -21.10 -5.77 13.81
N THR A 10 -21.57 -6.15 12.61
CA THR A 10 -22.83 -6.87 12.41
C THR A 10 -22.56 -8.15 11.63
N GLY A 11 -23.25 -9.24 11.95
CA GLY A 11 -23.06 -10.55 11.33
C GLY A 11 -22.09 -11.46 12.11
N ASP A 12 -21.67 -12.55 11.47
CA ASP A 12 -20.81 -13.58 12.07
C ASP A 12 -19.34 -13.33 11.71
N LEU A 13 -18.45 -13.36 12.69
CA LEU A 13 -17.00 -13.23 12.48
C LEU A 13 -16.30 -14.56 12.19
N ASN A 14 -17.00 -15.69 12.37
CA ASN A 14 -16.43 -17.00 12.10
C ASN A 14 -16.53 -17.35 10.60
N ILE A 15 -15.93 -16.49 9.78
CA ILE A 15 -15.92 -16.61 8.31
C ILE A 15 -14.48 -16.81 7.86
N ASP A 16 -14.25 -17.83 7.04
CA ASP A 16 -12.98 -18.05 6.38
C ASP A 16 -12.83 -17.11 5.17
N ILE A 17 -11.95 -16.10 5.28
CA ILE A 17 -11.65 -15.13 4.22
C ILE A 17 -10.41 -15.59 3.46
N THR A 18 -10.59 -15.87 2.19
CA THR A 18 -9.51 -16.35 1.29
C THR A 18 -9.04 -15.30 0.29
N ASN A 19 -9.70 -14.14 0.24
CA ASN A 19 -9.35 -13.03 -0.65
C ASN A 19 -9.75 -11.69 -0.03
N ILE A 20 -9.01 -10.63 -0.37
CA ILE A 20 -9.33 -9.26 -0.01
C ILE A 20 -9.37 -8.40 -1.29
N ALA A 21 -10.31 -7.46 -1.39
CA ALA A 21 -10.46 -6.62 -2.57
C ALA A 21 -11.08 -5.26 -2.22
N TYR A 22 -10.66 -4.20 -2.91
CA TYR A 22 -11.27 -2.86 -2.90
C TYR A 22 -11.91 -2.50 -4.26
N ASP A 23 -11.68 -3.33 -5.26
CA ASP A 23 -12.30 -3.26 -6.59
C ASP A 23 -13.29 -4.41 -6.74
N SER A 24 -14.57 -4.11 -6.95
CA SER A 24 -15.63 -5.13 -7.10
C SER A 24 -15.42 -6.07 -8.28
N ARG A 25 -14.59 -5.70 -9.26
CA ARG A 25 -14.23 -6.56 -10.39
C ARG A 25 -13.25 -7.67 -10.00
N LYS A 26 -12.48 -7.48 -8.91
CA LYS A 26 -11.50 -8.44 -8.37
C LYS A 26 -12.07 -9.33 -7.25
N VAL A 27 -13.36 -9.16 -6.92
CA VAL A 27 -14.06 -9.98 -5.92
C VAL A 27 -14.21 -11.41 -6.41
N LYS A 28 -14.01 -12.36 -5.50
CA LYS A 28 -14.16 -13.81 -5.67
C LYS A 28 -14.91 -14.38 -4.46
N GLU A 29 -15.16 -15.69 -4.46
CA GLU A 29 -15.72 -16.38 -3.29
C GLU A 29 -14.89 -16.12 -2.02
N ASN A 30 -15.57 -15.95 -0.90
CA ASN A 30 -14.99 -15.70 0.41
C ASN A 30 -14.08 -14.45 0.48
N THR A 31 -14.44 -13.38 -0.25
CA THR A 31 -13.73 -12.10 -0.22
C THR A 31 -14.22 -11.23 0.95
N LEU A 32 -13.27 -10.59 1.65
CA LEU A 32 -13.53 -9.36 2.39
C LEU A 32 -13.44 -8.17 1.42
N PHE A 33 -14.57 -7.53 1.14
CA PHE A 33 -14.62 -6.36 0.26
C PHE A 33 -14.49 -5.07 1.07
N ILE A 34 -13.55 -4.20 0.67
CA ILE A 34 -13.24 -2.96 1.37
C ILE A 34 -13.83 -1.78 0.62
N CYS A 35 -14.80 -1.11 1.22
CA CYS A 35 -15.52 0.02 0.64
C CYS A 35 -14.76 1.33 0.84
N ILE A 36 -13.90 1.70 -0.12
CA ILE A 36 -13.13 2.94 -0.07
C ILE A 36 -13.94 4.10 -0.64
N LYS A 37 -14.00 5.21 0.09
CA LYS A 37 -14.44 6.51 -0.47
C LYS A 37 -13.29 7.09 -1.29
N GLY A 38 -13.35 6.92 -2.60
CA GLY A 38 -12.38 7.47 -3.56
C GLY A 38 -12.77 8.86 -4.06
N PHE A 39 -11.87 9.51 -4.81
CA PHE A 39 -12.13 10.84 -5.38
C PHE A 39 -13.28 10.87 -6.40
N ASN A 40 -13.43 9.81 -7.18
CA ASN A 40 -14.40 9.73 -8.28
C ASN A 40 -15.56 8.76 -7.99
N SER A 41 -15.42 7.88 -7.02
CA SER A 41 -16.42 6.85 -6.74
C SER A 41 -16.36 6.40 -5.28
N ASP A 42 -17.51 6.05 -4.75
CA ASP A 42 -17.66 5.49 -3.41
C ASP A 42 -17.82 3.97 -3.52
N GLY A 43 -16.95 3.22 -2.86
CA GLY A 43 -16.94 1.76 -2.84
C GLY A 43 -18.21 1.14 -2.26
N HIS A 44 -18.92 1.85 -1.37
CA HIS A 44 -20.17 1.38 -0.78
C HIS A 44 -21.26 1.12 -1.84
N LYS A 45 -21.23 1.82 -2.98
CA LYS A 45 -22.16 1.60 -4.10
C LYS A 45 -22.01 0.25 -4.80
N TYR A 46 -20.91 -0.45 -4.55
CA TYR A 46 -20.59 -1.73 -5.18
C TYR A 46 -20.80 -2.94 -4.29
N ILE A 47 -21.42 -2.76 -3.10
CA ILE A 47 -21.66 -3.85 -2.14
C ILE A 47 -22.49 -4.95 -2.78
N GLU A 48 -23.61 -4.62 -3.42
CA GLU A 48 -24.46 -5.60 -4.09
C GLU A 48 -23.69 -6.40 -5.15
N SER A 49 -22.94 -5.71 -6.01
CA SER A 49 -22.09 -6.37 -7.01
C SER A 49 -21.00 -7.24 -6.40
N ALA A 50 -20.46 -6.87 -5.24
CA ALA A 50 -19.50 -7.69 -4.51
C ALA A 50 -20.16 -8.93 -3.89
N ILE A 51 -21.38 -8.81 -3.37
CA ILE A 51 -22.19 -9.93 -2.88
C ILE A 51 -22.44 -10.95 -3.99
N GLU A 52 -22.88 -10.50 -5.16
CA GLU A 52 -23.15 -11.36 -6.32
C GLU A 52 -21.90 -12.16 -6.76
N LYS A 53 -20.69 -11.63 -6.51
CA LYS A 53 -19.42 -12.28 -6.84
C LYS A 53 -18.82 -13.11 -5.71
N GLY A 54 -19.51 -13.22 -4.58
CA GLY A 54 -19.10 -14.10 -3.48
C GLY A 54 -18.39 -13.42 -2.32
N ALA A 55 -18.45 -12.08 -2.18
CA ALA A 55 -18.00 -11.43 -0.96
C ALA A 55 -18.86 -11.88 0.24
N LYS A 56 -18.22 -12.13 1.37
CA LYS A 56 -18.85 -12.59 2.61
C LYS A 56 -18.75 -11.58 3.74
N ALA A 57 -17.74 -10.73 3.71
CA ALA A 57 -17.51 -9.69 4.69
C ALA A 57 -17.19 -8.36 4.01
N PHE A 58 -17.49 -7.26 4.69
CA PHE A 58 -17.37 -5.90 4.18
C PHE A 58 -16.73 -5.01 5.23
N LEU A 59 -15.71 -4.26 4.83
CA LEU A 59 -15.16 -3.17 5.63
C LEU A 59 -15.78 -1.86 5.14
N VAL A 60 -16.48 -1.15 6.03
CA VAL A 60 -17.32 0.00 5.69
C VAL A 60 -17.12 1.19 6.62
N GLN A 61 -17.53 2.39 6.18
CA GLN A 61 -17.60 3.59 7.01
C GLN A 61 -19.03 3.99 7.38
N GLU A 62 -20.02 3.29 6.83
CA GLU A 62 -21.43 3.58 6.98
C GLU A 62 -22.14 2.46 7.76
N ASP A 63 -23.27 2.78 8.38
CA ASP A 63 -24.12 1.77 9.02
C ASP A 63 -24.88 1.00 7.95
N ILE A 64 -24.41 -0.20 7.66
CA ILE A 64 -24.99 -1.11 6.67
C ILE A 64 -25.28 -2.44 7.35
N ASN A 65 -26.47 -2.95 7.13
CA ASN A 65 -26.87 -4.26 7.61
C ASN A 65 -27.67 -4.99 6.51
N ILE A 66 -27.08 -6.05 5.98
CA ILE A 66 -27.73 -6.96 5.04
C ILE A 66 -27.66 -8.36 5.64
N GLU A 67 -28.80 -9.00 5.83
CA GLU A 67 -28.90 -10.32 6.46
C GLU A 67 -28.03 -11.36 5.70
N GLY A 68 -27.31 -12.16 6.46
CA GLY A 68 -26.41 -13.20 5.92
C GLY A 68 -25.01 -12.74 5.57
N TYR A 69 -24.67 -11.47 5.81
CA TYR A 69 -23.33 -10.91 5.56
C TYR A 69 -22.75 -10.23 6.79
N THR A 70 -21.43 -10.15 6.84
CA THR A 70 -20.71 -9.49 7.93
C THR A 70 -20.22 -8.11 7.51
N PHE A 71 -20.58 -7.10 8.31
CA PHE A 71 -20.13 -5.73 8.13
C PHE A 71 -19.27 -5.30 9.32
N ILE A 72 -18.09 -4.80 9.02
CA ILE A 72 -17.12 -4.28 9.98
C ILE A 72 -17.02 -2.79 9.73
N LYS A 73 -17.56 -1.98 10.63
CA LYS A 73 -17.51 -0.52 10.52
C LYS A 73 -16.25 0.01 11.17
N VAL A 74 -15.56 0.90 10.45
CA VAL A 74 -14.37 1.63 10.89
C VAL A 74 -14.52 3.10 10.55
N GLU A 75 -13.74 3.97 11.19
CA GLU A 75 -13.75 5.42 10.89
C GLU A 75 -13.13 5.73 9.52
N ASP A 76 -12.04 5.03 9.15
CA ASP A 76 -11.33 5.20 7.87
C ASP A 76 -11.02 3.85 7.24
N THR A 77 -11.75 3.52 6.16
CA THR A 77 -11.56 2.26 5.44
C THR A 77 -10.24 2.23 4.67
N ARG A 78 -9.66 3.37 4.30
CA ARG A 78 -8.41 3.42 3.57
C ARG A 78 -7.21 3.13 4.49
N ALA A 79 -7.17 3.75 5.67
CA ALA A 79 -6.18 3.44 6.70
C ALA A 79 -6.32 1.98 7.16
N SER A 80 -7.54 1.55 7.44
CA SER A 80 -7.85 0.15 7.84
C SER A 80 -7.49 -0.86 6.76
N MET A 81 -7.58 -0.51 5.47
CA MET A 81 -7.18 -1.37 4.36
C MET A 81 -5.69 -1.70 4.40
N ALA A 82 -4.83 -0.76 4.77
CA ALA A 82 -3.40 -1.01 4.92
C ALA A 82 -3.13 -2.08 5.98
N ASN A 83 -3.79 -1.95 7.15
CA ASN A 83 -3.68 -2.94 8.23
C ASN A 83 -4.23 -4.32 7.84
N VAL A 84 -5.40 -4.36 7.19
CA VAL A 84 -5.98 -5.62 6.68
C VAL A 84 -5.03 -6.29 5.69
N ALA A 85 -4.45 -5.53 4.76
CA ALA A 85 -3.55 -6.06 3.74
C ALA A 85 -2.27 -6.62 4.37
N ASP A 86 -1.65 -5.89 5.29
CA ASP A 86 -0.44 -6.33 5.99
C ASP A 86 -0.68 -7.64 6.74
N ASN A 87 -1.77 -7.71 7.52
CA ASN A 87 -2.15 -8.93 8.24
C ASN A 87 -2.47 -10.10 7.30
N PHE A 88 -3.22 -9.86 6.21
CA PHE A 88 -3.61 -10.90 5.27
C PHE A 88 -2.42 -11.52 4.54
N TYR A 89 -1.40 -10.72 4.23
CA TYR A 89 -0.17 -11.17 3.58
C TYR A 89 0.96 -11.49 4.57
N ASN A 90 0.66 -11.66 5.87
CA ASN A 90 1.61 -12.03 6.93
C ASN A 90 2.76 -11.05 7.12
N ASN A 91 2.47 -9.75 7.16
CA ASN A 91 3.42 -8.65 7.46
C ASN A 91 4.70 -8.73 6.61
N PRO A 92 4.62 -8.74 5.28
CA PRO A 92 5.75 -9.09 4.43
C PRO A 92 6.92 -8.10 4.52
N SER A 93 6.67 -6.82 4.83
CA SER A 93 7.74 -5.82 4.97
C SER A 93 8.67 -6.08 6.17
N LYS A 94 8.30 -6.96 7.11
CA LYS A 94 9.17 -7.40 8.21
C LYS A 94 10.17 -8.48 7.79
N GLU A 95 9.87 -9.20 6.72
CA GLU A 95 10.75 -10.22 6.15
C GLU A 95 11.60 -9.66 5.00
N LEU A 96 11.03 -8.74 4.21
CA LEU A 96 11.66 -8.11 3.06
C LEU A 96 12.35 -6.80 3.47
N GLY A 97 13.59 -6.60 3.08
CA GLY A 97 14.30 -5.34 3.32
C GLY A 97 13.81 -4.22 2.40
N VAL A 98 12.74 -3.51 2.78
CA VAL A 98 12.15 -2.46 1.94
C VAL A 98 12.96 -1.16 2.02
N ILE A 99 13.38 -0.63 0.87
CA ILE A 99 14.09 0.66 0.72
C ILE A 99 13.17 1.63 -0.01
N GLY A 100 12.70 2.64 0.70
CA GLY A 100 11.80 3.66 0.16
C GLY A 100 12.56 4.89 -0.35
N VAL A 101 12.27 5.33 -1.56
CA VAL A 101 12.85 6.54 -2.15
C VAL A 101 11.75 7.56 -2.39
N THR A 102 11.86 8.73 -1.76
CA THR A 102 10.94 9.85 -1.95
C THR A 102 11.69 11.10 -2.41
N GLY A 103 10.96 12.07 -2.91
CA GLY A 103 11.44 13.34 -3.45
C GLY A 103 10.62 13.76 -4.65
N THR A 104 10.90 14.91 -5.24
CA THR A 104 10.24 15.36 -6.47
C THR A 104 10.80 14.57 -7.65
N ASN A 105 12.08 14.64 -7.89
CA ASN A 105 12.77 14.03 -9.03
C ASN A 105 13.77 12.96 -8.58
N GLY A 106 14.16 12.06 -9.51
CA GLY A 106 15.22 11.08 -9.28
C GLY A 106 14.81 9.78 -8.60
N LYS A 107 13.55 9.62 -8.16
CA LYS A 107 13.07 8.40 -7.51
C LYS A 107 13.35 7.14 -8.34
N THR A 108 12.91 7.14 -9.59
CA THR A 108 13.08 6.01 -10.52
C THR A 108 14.53 5.68 -10.78
N SER A 109 15.39 6.70 -10.99
CA SER A 109 16.82 6.50 -11.22
C SER A 109 17.50 5.86 -10.00
N ILE A 110 17.21 6.38 -8.80
CA ILE A 110 17.80 5.87 -7.56
C ILE A 110 17.32 4.46 -7.25
N THR A 111 16.03 4.16 -7.40
CA THR A 111 15.53 2.78 -7.18
C THR A 111 16.16 1.79 -8.15
N THR A 112 16.35 2.20 -9.41
CA THR A 112 17.03 1.37 -10.43
C THR A 112 18.50 1.13 -10.05
N PHE A 113 19.25 2.18 -9.72
CA PHE A 113 20.64 2.04 -9.30
C PHE A 113 20.80 1.19 -8.04
N LEU A 114 19.94 1.36 -7.05
CA LEU A 114 19.92 0.51 -5.85
C LEU A 114 19.71 -0.96 -6.20
N SER A 115 18.76 -1.24 -7.08
CA SER A 115 18.50 -2.60 -7.54
C SER A 115 19.73 -3.21 -8.21
N GLU A 116 20.41 -2.46 -9.09
CA GLU A 116 21.62 -2.92 -9.77
C GLU A 116 22.80 -3.13 -8.82
N ILE A 117 23.04 -2.17 -7.89
CA ILE A 117 24.13 -2.27 -6.90
C ILE A 117 23.92 -3.48 -5.98
N LEU A 118 22.72 -3.67 -5.47
CA LEU A 118 22.41 -4.80 -4.60
C LEU A 118 22.51 -6.13 -5.35
N SER A 119 22.03 -6.18 -6.59
CA SER A 119 22.12 -7.37 -7.45
C SER A 119 23.58 -7.73 -7.77
N SER A 120 24.45 -6.72 -8.00
CA SER A 120 25.89 -6.94 -8.19
C SER A 120 26.57 -7.50 -6.94
N ASN A 121 25.94 -7.38 -5.77
CA ASN A 121 26.39 -7.94 -4.51
C ASN A 121 25.65 -9.23 -4.13
N ASN A 122 25.15 -9.98 -5.10
CA ASN A 122 24.46 -11.26 -4.95
C ASN A 122 23.19 -11.18 -4.09
N LYS A 123 22.50 -10.02 -4.11
CA LYS A 123 21.17 -9.87 -3.49
C LYS A 123 20.08 -9.96 -4.54
N LYS A 124 19.01 -10.68 -4.27
CA LYS A 124 17.85 -10.68 -5.13
C LYS A 124 16.94 -9.51 -4.74
N VAL A 125 16.59 -8.67 -5.70
CA VAL A 125 15.93 -7.39 -5.44
C VAL A 125 14.66 -7.26 -6.28
N GLY A 126 13.54 -7.04 -5.60
CA GLY A 126 12.31 -6.58 -6.23
C GLY A 126 12.32 -5.07 -6.46
N LEU A 127 11.47 -4.58 -7.36
CA LEU A 127 11.34 -3.16 -7.66
C LEU A 127 9.87 -2.77 -7.74
N VAL A 128 9.52 -1.64 -7.12
CA VAL A 128 8.20 -1.01 -7.26
C VAL A 128 8.38 0.44 -7.70
N GLY A 129 7.91 0.78 -8.88
CA GLY A 129 8.10 2.13 -9.40
C GLY A 129 7.10 2.52 -10.49
N THR A 130 7.28 3.74 -10.98
CA THR A 130 6.40 4.36 -11.97
C THR A 130 6.34 3.58 -13.28
N ILE A 131 7.46 3.02 -13.72
CA ILE A 131 7.58 2.36 -15.03
C ILE A 131 7.10 0.91 -14.93
N LYS A 132 7.56 0.19 -13.89
CA LYS A 132 7.31 -1.23 -13.74
C LYS A 132 7.35 -1.67 -12.29
N ILE A 133 6.80 -2.84 -12.05
CA ILE A 133 7.02 -3.63 -10.85
C ILE A 133 7.78 -4.90 -11.27
N PHE A 134 8.88 -5.22 -10.58
CA PHE A 134 9.62 -6.47 -10.75
C PHE A 134 9.54 -7.26 -9.45
N ASP A 135 8.95 -8.45 -9.51
CA ASP A 135 8.68 -9.28 -8.32
C ASP A 135 9.81 -10.29 -7.98
N GLY A 136 10.95 -10.13 -8.64
CA GLY A 136 12.09 -11.04 -8.52
C GLY A 136 12.11 -12.17 -9.56
N ASP A 137 11.04 -12.35 -10.31
CA ASP A 137 10.93 -13.32 -11.41
C ASP A 137 10.39 -12.65 -12.69
N LYS A 138 9.35 -11.86 -12.57
CA LYS A 138 8.62 -11.23 -13.68
C LYS A 138 8.49 -9.73 -13.52
N GLU A 139 8.45 -9.06 -14.67
CA GLU A 139 8.06 -7.65 -14.76
C GLU A 139 6.57 -7.55 -15.06
N VAL A 140 5.89 -6.67 -14.36
CA VAL A 140 4.51 -6.28 -14.64
C VAL A 140 4.43 -4.77 -14.80
N GLU A 141 3.55 -4.32 -15.69
CA GLU A 141 3.32 -2.88 -15.90
C GLU A 141 2.74 -2.25 -14.64
N SER A 142 3.26 -1.08 -14.27
CA SER A 142 2.78 -0.34 -13.12
C SER A 142 1.62 0.57 -13.50
N SER A 143 0.54 0.54 -12.74
CA SER A 143 -0.59 1.45 -12.91
C SER A 143 -0.43 2.76 -12.11
N SER A 144 0.55 2.83 -11.22
CA SER A 144 0.84 3.99 -10.38
C SER A 144 2.24 3.90 -9.79
N THR A 145 2.86 5.04 -9.47
CA THR A 145 4.19 5.08 -8.85
C THR A 145 4.29 4.23 -7.59
N THR A 146 3.24 4.25 -6.77
CA THR A 146 3.11 3.45 -5.55
C THR A 146 1.72 2.84 -5.52
N PRO A 147 1.58 1.51 -5.59
CA PRO A 147 0.29 0.81 -5.59
C PRO A 147 -0.57 1.08 -4.34
N GLU A 148 -1.85 0.77 -4.39
CA GLU A 148 -2.71 0.71 -3.21
C GLU A 148 -2.23 -0.39 -2.25
N SER A 149 -2.52 -0.24 -0.96
CA SER A 149 -1.94 -1.08 0.10
C SER A 149 -2.14 -2.58 -0.12
N ILE A 150 -3.31 -3.03 -0.61
CA ILE A 150 -3.55 -4.44 -0.91
C ILE A 150 -2.61 -4.96 -2.01
N ASP A 151 -2.51 -4.21 -3.11
CA ASP A 151 -1.66 -4.61 -4.23
C ASP A 151 -0.17 -4.56 -3.82
N LEU A 152 0.23 -3.55 -3.02
CA LEU A 152 1.59 -3.40 -2.51
C LEU A 152 2.01 -4.57 -1.61
N GLN A 153 1.22 -4.91 -0.59
CA GLN A 153 1.51 -6.01 0.32
C GLN A 153 1.53 -7.36 -0.40
N LYS A 154 0.66 -7.53 -1.40
CA LYS A 154 0.68 -8.69 -2.29
C LYS A 154 1.99 -8.79 -3.07
N HIS A 155 2.48 -7.67 -3.63
CA HIS A 155 3.76 -7.66 -4.33
C HIS A 155 4.92 -8.00 -3.40
N PHE A 156 4.94 -7.47 -2.18
CA PHE A 156 5.96 -7.81 -1.20
C PHE A 156 5.94 -9.31 -0.86
N ARG A 157 4.76 -9.91 -0.64
CA ARG A 157 4.64 -11.36 -0.40
C ARG A 157 5.16 -12.16 -1.60
N THR A 158 4.78 -11.78 -2.81
CA THR A 158 5.29 -12.43 -4.04
C THR A 158 6.81 -12.32 -4.16
N MET A 159 7.40 -11.16 -3.85
CA MET A 159 8.85 -10.98 -3.84
C MET A 159 9.55 -11.93 -2.87
N ILE A 160 9.00 -12.09 -1.66
CA ILE A 160 9.53 -13.02 -0.65
C ILE A 160 9.42 -14.47 -1.16
N ASP A 161 8.28 -14.85 -1.69
CA ASP A 161 8.04 -16.20 -2.21
C ASP A 161 8.98 -16.51 -3.40
N ASN A 162 9.36 -15.49 -4.17
CA ASN A 162 10.37 -15.57 -5.22
C ASN A 162 11.81 -15.47 -4.69
N GLY A 163 12.02 -15.34 -3.38
CA GLY A 163 13.35 -15.31 -2.74
C GLY A 163 14.07 -13.96 -2.82
N CYS A 164 13.36 -12.83 -2.94
CA CYS A 164 13.98 -11.51 -2.84
C CYS A 164 14.44 -11.21 -1.41
N ASP A 165 15.66 -10.64 -1.30
CA ASP A 165 16.20 -10.12 -0.03
C ASP A 165 15.69 -8.69 0.24
N TYR A 166 15.52 -7.91 -0.84
CA TYR A 166 15.19 -6.48 -0.77
C TYR A 166 14.13 -6.09 -1.80
N CYS A 167 13.46 -4.98 -1.52
CA CYS A 167 12.65 -4.24 -2.48
C CYS A 167 13.11 -2.79 -2.51
N ALA A 168 13.51 -2.28 -3.67
CA ALA A 168 13.69 -0.85 -3.90
C ALA A 168 12.38 -0.26 -4.44
N MET A 169 11.80 0.73 -3.74
CA MET A 169 10.50 1.28 -4.16
C MET A 169 10.44 2.79 -4.16
N GLU A 170 9.73 3.31 -5.15
CA GLU A 170 9.35 4.72 -5.21
C GLU A 170 8.18 4.98 -4.24
N VAL A 171 8.34 5.97 -3.38
CA VAL A 171 7.31 6.39 -2.43
C VAL A 171 6.84 7.81 -2.79
N SER A 172 5.67 7.92 -3.39
CA SER A 172 5.07 9.20 -3.76
C SER A 172 4.46 9.90 -2.54
N SER A 173 4.37 11.24 -2.58
CA SER A 173 3.67 11.99 -1.54
C SER A 173 2.19 11.60 -1.44
N HIS A 174 1.54 11.32 -2.57
CA HIS A 174 0.18 10.81 -2.62
C HIS A 174 0.04 9.49 -1.83
N SER A 175 0.98 8.55 -1.97
CA SER A 175 0.93 7.27 -1.27
C SER A 175 1.04 7.43 0.25
N LEU A 176 1.82 8.43 0.71
CA LEU A 176 2.00 8.76 2.11
C LEU A 176 0.78 9.48 2.72
N VAL A 177 0.06 10.27 1.91
CA VAL A 177 -1.19 10.92 2.33
C VAL A 177 -2.37 9.95 2.29
N LEU A 178 -2.40 9.07 1.30
CA LEU A 178 -3.50 8.13 1.06
C LEU A 178 -3.31 6.78 1.76
N ASN A 179 -2.49 6.70 2.79
CA ASN A 179 -2.29 5.52 3.64
C ASN A 179 -1.86 4.24 2.88
N ARG A 180 -1.29 4.36 1.66
CA ARG A 180 -0.94 3.20 0.84
C ARG A 180 0.23 2.41 1.40
N VAL A 181 1.09 3.07 2.17
CA VAL A 181 2.32 2.52 2.77
C VAL A 181 2.29 2.50 4.30
N ASP A 182 1.11 2.64 4.94
CA ASP A 182 1.05 2.84 6.38
C ASP A 182 1.58 1.66 7.18
N GLU A 183 1.30 0.45 6.83
CA GLU A 183 1.82 -0.75 7.50
C GLU A 183 3.13 -1.26 6.90
N THR A 184 3.76 -0.51 6.00
CA THR A 184 5.06 -0.88 5.45
C THR A 184 6.17 -0.45 6.39
N GLU A 185 6.96 -1.41 6.85
CA GLU A 185 8.20 -1.18 7.58
C GLU A 185 9.35 -0.98 6.57
N PHE A 186 9.90 0.23 6.53
CA PHE A 186 11.03 0.53 5.67
C PHE A 186 12.35 0.29 6.42
N LYS A 187 13.26 -0.46 5.83
CA LYS A 187 14.62 -0.60 6.34
C LYS A 187 15.41 0.70 6.17
N LEU A 188 15.26 1.35 5.03
CA LEU A 188 15.88 2.64 4.72
C LEU A 188 14.89 3.58 4.06
N GLY A 189 14.96 4.87 4.40
CA GLY A 189 14.28 5.97 3.71
C GLY A 189 15.30 6.89 3.02
N ILE A 190 15.07 7.24 1.76
CA ILE A 190 15.96 8.09 0.98
C ILE A 190 15.18 9.30 0.48
N PHE A 191 15.70 10.50 0.75
CA PHE A 191 15.21 11.76 0.20
C PHE A 191 16.13 12.27 -0.89
N THR A 192 15.56 12.61 -2.04
CA THR A 192 16.34 13.08 -3.20
C THR A 192 16.36 14.59 -3.31
N ASN A 193 15.22 15.25 -3.40
CA ASN A 193 15.04 16.69 -3.55
C ASN A 193 13.58 17.11 -3.39
N LEU A 194 13.35 18.41 -3.24
CA LEU A 194 12.02 19.00 -3.16
C LEU A 194 11.92 20.26 -4.06
N THR A 195 11.13 20.16 -5.12
CA THR A 195 10.76 21.30 -5.96
C THR A 195 9.25 21.39 -6.06
N PRO A 196 8.64 22.58 -6.30
CA PRO A 196 7.18 22.74 -6.40
C PRO A 196 6.58 21.82 -7.45
N GLU A 197 5.77 20.85 -7.02
CA GLU A 197 5.03 19.89 -7.85
C GLU A 197 3.79 19.42 -7.10
N HIS A 198 2.78 18.92 -7.81
CA HIS A 198 1.54 18.36 -7.22
C HIS A 198 0.77 19.34 -6.32
N LEU A 199 0.81 20.65 -6.60
CA LEU A 199 0.04 21.67 -5.87
C LEU A 199 -1.45 21.67 -6.22
N ASP A 200 -1.88 20.81 -7.14
CA ASP A 200 -3.26 20.43 -7.39
C ASP A 200 -3.80 19.46 -6.32
N PHE A 201 -2.93 18.74 -5.63
CA PHE A 201 -3.24 17.78 -4.57
C PHE A 201 -2.80 18.29 -3.19
N HIS A 202 -1.62 18.91 -3.08
CA HIS A 202 -1.09 19.47 -1.86
C HIS A 202 -1.46 20.95 -1.76
N LYS A 203 -1.79 21.37 -0.53
CA LYS A 203 -2.20 22.76 -0.26
C LYS A 203 -1.11 23.77 -0.61
N ASP A 204 0.13 23.45 -0.29
CA ASP A 204 1.32 24.28 -0.51
C ASP A 204 2.58 23.40 -0.47
N LEU A 205 3.76 24.02 -0.65
CA LEU A 205 5.04 23.32 -0.62
C LEU A 205 5.35 22.72 0.76
N GLU A 206 4.88 23.35 1.83
CA GLU A 206 5.08 22.85 3.19
C GLU A 206 4.26 21.57 3.43
N ASP A 207 3.00 21.55 3.00
CA ASP A 207 2.16 20.34 3.04
C ASP A 207 2.78 19.20 2.21
N TYR A 208 3.32 19.53 1.02
CA TYR A 208 4.02 18.57 0.18
C TYR A 208 5.30 18.00 0.84
N ARG A 209 6.11 18.86 1.49
CA ARG A 209 7.25 18.45 2.30
C ARG A 209 6.84 17.54 3.45
N ASN A 210 5.84 17.97 4.24
CA ASN A 210 5.35 17.22 5.40
C ASN A 210 4.79 15.85 4.99
N ALA A 211 4.17 15.76 3.82
CA ALA A 211 3.74 14.49 3.28
C ALA A 211 4.91 13.53 3.03
N LYS A 212 6.02 14.00 2.42
CA LYS A 212 7.21 13.17 2.19
C LYS A 212 7.95 12.80 3.47
N GLU A 213 7.96 13.69 4.45
CA GLU A 213 8.58 13.49 5.76
C GLU A 213 8.04 12.24 6.47
N LYS A 214 6.77 11.89 6.25
CA LYS A 214 6.15 10.70 6.84
C LYS A 214 6.92 9.40 6.55
N LEU A 215 7.65 9.30 5.44
CA LEU A 215 8.47 8.13 5.13
C LEU A 215 9.50 7.87 6.24
N PHE A 216 10.12 8.91 6.76
CA PHE A 216 11.25 8.81 7.69
C PHE A 216 10.84 8.37 9.10
N TYR A 217 9.56 8.49 9.44
CA TYR A 217 9.01 7.93 10.69
C TYR A 217 8.66 6.44 10.58
N LYS A 218 8.70 5.88 9.37
CA LYS A 218 8.41 4.46 9.09
C LYS A 218 9.68 3.63 8.87
N THR A 219 10.86 4.20 9.10
CA THR A 219 12.16 3.56 8.89
C THR A 219 12.71 2.95 10.17
N THR A 220 13.37 1.80 10.04
CA THR A 220 13.88 1.05 11.19
C THR A 220 15.40 1.08 11.34
N THR A 221 16.14 1.38 10.25
CA THR A 221 17.62 1.33 10.29
C THR A 221 18.24 2.71 10.12
N ALA A 222 17.94 3.42 9.02
CA ALA A 222 18.52 4.73 8.76
C ALA A 222 17.73 5.53 7.73
N ASN A 223 17.95 6.85 7.76
CA ASN A 223 17.47 7.80 6.75
C ASN A 223 18.68 8.41 6.02
N ILE A 224 18.58 8.51 4.70
CA ILE A 224 19.56 9.14 3.83
C ILE A 224 18.93 10.40 3.24
N ILE A 225 19.48 11.55 3.61
CA ILE A 225 18.94 12.85 3.20
C ILE A 225 19.97 13.54 2.31
N ASN A 226 19.54 13.98 1.12
CA ASN A 226 20.33 14.88 0.29
C ASN A 226 20.34 16.28 0.96
N ILE A 227 21.50 16.69 1.45
CA ILE A 227 21.69 17.97 2.15
C ILE A 227 22.07 19.12 1.21
N ASP A 228 22.29 18.84 -0.08
CA ASP A 228 22.57 19.87 -1.10
C ASP A 228 21.28 20.45 -1.69
N ASP A 229 20.12 19.92 -1.31
CA ASP A 229 18.80 20.44 -1.66
C ASP A 229 18.33 21.40 -0.55
N GLU A 230 18.07 22.68 -0.88
CA GLU A 230 17.71 23.75 0.07
C GLU A 230 16.22 23.74 0.48
#